data_1b7b2cd96630c7fa9a702828fea873cf
#
_entry.id   1b7b2cd96630c7fa9a702828fea873cf
#
_cell.length_a   1.000
_cell.length_b   1.000
_cell.length_c   1.000
_cell.angle_alpha   90.00
_cell.angle_beta   90.00
_cell.angle_gamma   90.00
#
_symmetry.space_group_name_H-M   'P 1'
#
loop_
_entity.id
_entity.type
_entity.pdbx_description
1 polymer ?
#
loop_
_entity_poly.entity_id
_entity_poly.type
_entity_poly.pdbx_seq_one_letter_code
_entity_poly.pdbx_strand_id
1 'polypeptide(L)'
;MKSEPEVYSIDDLRRDRRTPWDGVRNYQARNHMRAMEKGDLVLFYHSRSQPPAAAGVAKVVKEAYPDPTQFDRKSKYYDPKSDKDAPRWWLVDVGFVERFDVPVPLPAIKADRRLADMVLVNNSRLSVQPVTDQEFERVREMAKGKIK
;
A
#
# COMPACT_ATOMS: atom_id res chain seq x y z
N MET A 1 0.02 -1.51 -1.39
CA MET A 1 0.53 -0.23 -0.85
C MET A 1 1.89 -0.42 -0.22
N LYS A 2 2.80 0.46 -0.51
CA LYS A 2 4.19 0.35 -0.03
C LYS A 2 4.43 1.29 1.14
N SER A 3 5.08 0.77 2.19
CA SER A 3 5.51 1.56 3.34
C SER A 3 6.92 1.12 3.77
N GLU A 4 7.73 2.08 4.20
CA GLU A 4 9.02 1.77 4.81
C GLU A 4 8.76 1.31 6.24
N PRO A 5 9.25 0.10 6.64
CA PRO A 5 8.91 -0.44 7.97
C PRO A 5 9.45 0.41 9.14
N GLU A 6 10.52 1.17 8.92
CA GLU A 6 11.02 2.10 9.95
C GLU A 6 10.09 3.31 10.14
N VAL A 7 9.29 3.65 9.14
CA VAL A 7 8.32 4.74 9.21
C VAL A 7 6.98 4.23 9.67
N TYR A 8 6.46 3.19 9.00
CA TYR A 8 5.19 2.56 9.37
C TYR A 8 5.15 1.12 8.89
N SER A 9 5.16 0.17 9.82
CA SER A 9 5.17 -1.27 9.54
C SER A 9 3.78 -1.88 9.65
N ILE A 10 3.66 -3.14 9.18
CA ILE A 10 2.43 -3.92 9.40
C ILE A 10 2.13 -4.09 10.90
N ASP A 11 3.18 -4.17 11.74
CA ASP A 11 3.01 -4.27 13.19
C ASP A 11 2.47 -2.97 13.77
N ASP A 12 2.87 -1.82 13.23
CA ASP A 12 2.31 -0.52 13.61
C ASP A 12 0.83 -0.45 13.26
N LEU A 13 0.43 -0.93 12.07
CA LEU A 13 -0.96 -0.99 11.67
C LEU A 13 -1.77 -1.94 12.57
N ARG A 14 -1.18 -3.07 12.94
CA ARG A 14 -1.81 -4.01 13.86
C ARG A 14 -2.10 -3.36 15.22
N ARG A 15 -1.14 -2.60 15.73
CA ARG A 15 -1.28 -1.85 16.99
C ARG A 15 -2.35 -0.78 16.89
N ASP A 16 -2.33 0.02 15.82
CA ASP A 16 -3.21 1.17 15.63
C ASP A 16 -4.61 0.77 15.13
N ARG A 17 -4.75 -0.43 14.58
CA ARG A 17 -5.97 -0.99 13.98
C ARG A 17 -6.35 -0.37 12.64
N ARG A 18 -6.20 0.92 12.49
CA ARG A 18 -6.44 1.64 11.23
C ARG A 18 -5.55 2.87 11.16
N THR A 19 -5.32 3.34 9.95
CA THR A 19 -4.53 4.55 9.73
C THR A 19 -4.95 5.24 8.44
N PRO A 20 -4.90 6.59 8.40
CA PRO A 20 -5.00 7.31 7.13
C PRO A 20 -3.72 7.10 6.32
N TRP A 21 -3.86 6.84 5.03
CA TRP A 21 -2.69 6.61 4.15
C TRP A 21 -2.27 7.92 3.49
N ASP A 22 -1.77 8.84 4.30
CA ASP A 22 -1.42 10.20 3.87
C ASP A 22 -0.04 10.30 3.23
N GLY A 23 0.25 11.47 2.69
CA GLY A 23 1.58 11.80 2.19
C GLY A 23 1.92 11.26 0.81
N VAL A 24 0.97 10.65 0.10
CA VAL A 24 1.19 10.16 -1.26
C VAL A 24 1.21 11.35 -2.22
N ARG A 25 2.32 11.54 -2.93
CA ARG A 25 2.54 12.69 -3.83
C ARG A 25 2.93 12.24 -5.23
N ASN A 26 2.18 11.25 -5.75
CA ASN A 26 2.27 10.75 -7.12
C ASN A 26 0.86 10.68 -7.68
N TYR A 27 0.63 11.25 -8.85
CA TYR A 27 -0.71 11.34 -9.43
C TYR A 27 -1.32 9.96 -9.77
N GLN A 28 -0.50 9.03 -10.27
CA GLN A 28 -0.98 7.67 -10.54
C GLN A 28 -1.40 6.96 -9.25
N ALA A 29 -0.57 7.03 -8.22
CA ALA A 29 -0.87 6.42 -6.92
C ALA A 29 -2.14 7.02 -6.32
N ARG A 30 -2.27 8.35 -6.38
CA ARG A 30 -3.47 9.05 -5.95
C ARG A 30 -4.71 8.55 -6.67
N ASN A 31 -4.62 8.40 -8.00
CA ASN A 31 -5.75 7.95 -8.80
C ASN A 31 -6.17 6.52 -8.44
N HIS A 32 -5.22 5.66 -8.14
CA HIS A 32 -5.53 4.30 -7.65
C HIS A 32 -6.28 4.36 -6.31
N MET A 33 -5.84 5.23 -5.38
CA MET A 33 -6.54 5.38 -4.10
C MET A 33 -7.96 5.91 -4.28
N ARG A 34 -8.15 6.87 -5.20
CA ARG A 34 -9.48 7.41 -5.46
C ARG A 34 -10.44 6.40 -6.07
N ALA A 35 -9.93 5.38 -6.72
CA ALA A 35 -10.73 4.30 -7.30
C ALA A 35 -11.05 3.18 -6.31
N MET A 36 -10.44 3.16 -5.14
CA MET A 36 -10.66 2.13 -4.14
C MET A 36 -12.05 2.24 -3.51
N GLU A 37 -12.64 1.08 -3.21
CA GLU A 37 -13.93 0.99 -2.55
C GLU A 37 -13.76 0.42 -1.14
N LYS A 38 -14.62 0.81 -0.23
CA LYS A 38 -14.63 0.28 1.13
C LYS A 38 -14.75 -1.23 1.10
N GLY A 39 -13.86 -1.92 1.81
CA GLY A 39 -13.78 -3.37 1.83
C GLY A 39 -12.74 -3.95 0.90
N ASP A 40 -12.19 -3.17 -0.03
CA ASP A 40 -11.12 -3.65 -0.92
C ASP A 40 -9.92 -4.09 -0.09
N LEU A 41 -9.36 -5.24 -0.46
CA LEU A 41 -8.16 -5.77 0.21
C LEU A 41 -6.90 -5.14 -0.36
N VAL A 42 -5.92 -4.98 0.51
CA VAL A 42 -4.65 -4.32 0.20
C VAL A 42 -3.50 -5.22 0.65
N LEU A 43 -2.58 -5.51 -0.26
CA LEU A 43 -1.30 -6.10 0.13
C LEU A 43 -0.44 -5.00 0.75
N PHE A 44 -0.03 -5.20 1.99
CA PHE A 44 0.84 -4.28 2.72
C PHE A 44 2.28 -4.68 2.46
N TYR A 45 3.03 -3.84 1.75
CA TYR A 45 4.36 -4.15 1.28
C TYR A 45 5.40 -3.29 2.00
N HIS A 46 6.40 -3.94 2.58
CA HIS A 46 7.54 -3.25 3.19
C HIS A 46 8.59 -2.96 2.11
N SER A 47 8.69 -1.69 1.72
CA SER A 47 9.78 -1.21 0.89
C SER A 47 10.99 -0.89 1.77
N ARG A 48 12.17 -0.82 1.17
CA ARG A 48 13.43 -0.51 1.87
C ARG A 48 13.74 -1.41 3.06
N SER A 49 13.25 -2.62 3.07
CA SER A 49 13.71 -3.68 3.97
C SER A 49 14.70 -4.59 3.22
N GLN A 50 15.37 -5.48 3.93
CA GLN A 50 16.38 -6.37 3.35
C GLN A 50 15.97 -7.83 3.52
N PRO A 51 15.30 -8.42 2.54
CA PRO A 51 14.82 -7.84 1.27
C PRO A 51 13.49 -7.12 1.43
N PRO A 52 13.06 -6.30 0.46
CA PRO A 52 11.68 -5.80 0.42
C PRO A 52 10.71 -6.97 0.32
N ALA A 53 9.57 -6.87 0.99
CA ALA A 53 8.65 -8.01 1.08
C ALA A 53 7.20 -7.59 1.31
N ALA A 54 6.26 -8.39 0.81
CA ALA A 54 4.87 -8.30 1.23
C ALA A 54 4.76 -8.84 2.66
N ALA A 55 4.21 -8.03 3.56
CA ALA A 55 4.26 -8.29 5.00
C ALA A 55 2.89 -8.63 5.61
N GLY A 56 1.81 -8.31 4.91
CA GLY A 56 0.48 -8.56 5.43
C GLY A 56 -0.63 -8.05 4.54
N VAL A 57 -1.83 -8.03 5.09
CA VAL A 57 -3.03 -7.58 4.40
C VAL A 57 -3.75 -6.52 5.22
N ALA A 58 -4.17 -5.46 4.55
CA ALA A 58 -5.07 -4.44 5.08
C ALA A 58 -6.34 -4.42 4.25
N LYS A 59 -7.30 -3.59 4.65
CA LYS A 59 -8.51 -3.34 3.85
C LYS A 59 -8.85 -1.86 3.90
N VAL A 60 -9.50 -1.37 2.86
CA VAL A 60 -10.00 0.00 2.83
C VAL A 60 -11.20 0.09 3.78
N VAL A 61 -11.09 0.96 4.78
CA VAL A 61 -12.17 1.18 5.77
C VAL A 61 -12.87 2.51 5.57
N LYS A 62 -12.24 3.43 4.84
CA LYS A 62 -12.85 4.70 4.44
C LYS A 62 -12.37 5.06 3.04
N GLU A 63 -13.30 5.33 2.14
CA GLU A 63 -13.01 5.70 0.75
C GLU A 63 -12.34 7.08 0.67
N ALA A 64 -11.79 7.40 -0.49
CA ALA A 64 -10.93 8.55 -0.69
C ALA A 64 -11.56 9.87 -0.22
N TYR A 65 -10.74 10.65 0.47
CA TYR A 65 -11.05 12.03 0.87
C TYR A 65 -9.78 12.86 0.77
N PRO A 66 -9.89 14.20 0.75
CA PRO A 66 -8.70 15.05 0.61
C PRO A 66 -7.71 14.85 1.76
N ASP A 67 -6.44 14.71 1.41
CA ASP A 67 -5.36 14.57 2.38
C ASP A 67 -5.14 15.91 3.10
N PRO A 68 -5.40 15.99 4.42
CA PRO A 68 -5.28 17.25 5.13
C PRO A 68 -3.84 17.76 5.26
N THR A 69 -2.84 16.87 5.14
CA THR A 69 -1.42 17.27 5.26
C THR A 69 -0.99 18.22 4.15
N GLN A 70 -1.67 18.20 2.98
CA GLN A 70 -1.36 19.09 1.89
C GLN A 70 -1.59 20.57 2.24
N PHE A 71 -2.44 20.85 3.22
CA PHE A 71 -2.79 22.21 3.65
C PHE A 71 -2.09 22.61 4.95
N ASP A 72 -1.35 21.72 5.57
CA ASP A 72 -0.65 21.97 6.84
C ASP A 72 0.78 22.42 6.56
N ARG A 73 1.06 23.69 6.79
CA ARG A 73 2.39 24.30 6.54
C ARG A 73 3.50 23.64 7.36
N LYS A 74 3.16 22.98 8.47
CA LYS A 74 4.13 22.30 9.33
C LYS A 74 4.41 20.87 8.88
N SER A 75 3.60 20.34 7.99
CA SER A 75 3.78 18.98 7.47
C SER A 75 4.85 18.97 6.37
N LYS A 76 5.68 17.92 6.35
CA LYS A 76 6.59 17.69 5.23
C LYS A 76 5.87 17.41 3.91
N TYR A 77 4.57 17.11 3.98
CA TYR A 77 3.72 16.86 2.81
C TYR A 77 2.92 18.08 2.35
N TYR A 78 3.20 19.25 2.93
CA TYR A 78 2.56 20.50 2.54
C TYR A 78 2.75 20.79 1.05
N ASP A 79 1.67 21.10 0.36
CA ASP A 79 1.69 21.50 -1.05
C ASP A 79 1.07 22.89 -1.21
N PRO A 80 1.89 23.95 -1.38
CA PRO A 80 1.36 25.31 -1.50
C PRO A 80 0.55 25.53 -2.77
N LYS A 81 0.66 24.63 -3.76
CA LYS A 81 -0.08 24.72 -5.02
C LYS A 81 -1.45 24.06 -4.96
N SER A 82 -1.74 23.30 -3.90
CA SER A 82 -3.04 22.66 -3.74
C SER A 82 -4.06 23.64 -3.16
N ASP A 83 -5.30 23.57 -3.63
CA ASP A 83 -6.39 24.45 -3.22
C ASP A 83 -7.46 23.62 -2.50
N LYS A 84 -8.02 24.14 -1.43
CA LYS A 84 -9.11 23.48 -0.68
C LYS A 84 -10.36 23.26 -1.53
N ASP A 85 -10.58 24.11 -2.54
CA ASP A 85 -11.71 23.96 -3.46
C ASP A 85 -11.44 22.93 -4.55
N ALA A 86 -10.17 22.63 -4.82
CA ALA A 86 -9.74 21.67 -5.83
C ALA A 86 -8.49 20.92 -5.33
N PRO A 87 -8.62 20.05 -4.30
CA PRO A 87 -7.46 19.39 -3.72
C PRO A 87 -6.79 18.45 -4.72
N ARG A 88 -5.46 18.47 -4.73
CA ARG A 88 -4.66 17.61 -5.59
C ARG A 88 -4.45 16.23 -4.99
N TRP A 89 -4.36 16.15 -3.67
CA TRP A 89 -3.92 14.95 -2.97
C TRP A 89 -5.05 14.37 -2.14
N TRP A 90 -5.21 13.07 -2.26
CA TRP A 90 -6.28 12.29 -1.65
C TRP A 90 -5.68 11.11 -0.91
N LEU A 91 -6.40 10.59 0.04
CA LEU A 91 -6.00 9.42 0.80
C LEU A 91 -7.21 8.54 1.08
N VAL A 92 -6.93 7.30 1.45
CA VAL A 92 -7.93 6.38 2.02
C VAL A 92 -7.49 6.00 3.42
N ASP A 93 -8.43 5.57 4.25
CA ASP A 93 -8.08 4.92 5.51
C ASP A 93 -8.05 3.42 5.29
N VAL A 94 -7.03 2.77 5.83
CA VAL A 94 -6.88 1.31 5.77
C VAL A 94 -6.88 0.74 7.18
N GLY A 95 -7.44 -0.47 7.32
CA GLY A 95 -7.50 -1.20 8.58
C GLY A 95 -6.70 -2.49 8.50
N PHE A 96 -6.23 -2.97 9.65
CA PHE A 96 -5.47 -4.21 9.74
C PHE A 96 -6.37 -5.42 9.46
N VAL A 97 -5.86 -6.37 8.64
CA VAL A 97 -6.52 -7.65 8.41
C VAL A 97 -5.66 -8.79 8.93
N GLU A 98 -4.43 -8.92 8.43
CA GLU A 98 -3.52 -9.98 8.89
C GLU A 98 -2.06 -9.59 8.71
N ARG A 99 -1.21 -10.16 9.54
CA ARG A 99 0.23 -10.12 9.39
C ARG A 99 0.69 -11.48 8.85
N PHE A 100 1.50 -11.49 7.81
CA PHE A 100 2.03 -12.73 7.28
C PHE A 100 3.03 -13.35 8.28
N ASP A 101 2.87 -14.64 8.56
CA ASP A 101 3.86 -15.38 9.36
C ASP A 101 5.20 -15.44 8.64
N VAL A 102 5.16 -15.60 7.33
CA VAL A 102 6.33 -15.61 6.46
C VAL A 102 6.16 -14.50 5.43
N PRO A 103 6.86 -13.34 5.60
CA PRO A 103 6.83 -12.30 4.58
C PRO A 103 7.27 -12.85 3.22
N VAL A 104 6.66 -12.34 2.15
CA VAL A 104 6.96 -12.80 0.79
C VAL A 104 7.95 -11.83 0.16
N PRO A 105 9.24 -12.23 0.05
CA PRO A 105 10.28 -11.32 -0.43
C PRO A 105 10.16 -11.05 -1.93
N LEU A 106 10.57 -9.86 -2.35
CA LEU A 106 10.51 -9.46 -3.75
C LEU A 106 11.20 -10.44 -4.70
N PRO A 107 12.38 -11.01 -4.36
CA PRO A 107 12.99 -12.02 -5.24
C PRO A 107 12.08 -13.22 -5.50
N ALA A 108 11.34 -13.70 -4.49
CA ALA A 108 10.40 -14.80 -4.65
C ALA A 108 9.22 -14.40 -5.56
N ILE A 109 8.73 -13.18 -5.42
CA ILE A 109 7.65 -12.65 -6.28
C ILE A 109 8.13 -12.58 -7.73
N LYS A 110 9.33 -12.07 -7.97
CA LYS A 110 9.91 -11.97 -9.32
C LYS A 110 10.16 -13.33 -9.96
N ALA A 111 10.44 -14.34 -9.16
CA ALA A 111 10.71 -15.69 -9.64
C ALA A 111 9.44 -16.48 -9.96
N ASP A 112 8.29 -16.02 -9.51
CA ASP A 112 7.01 -16.72 -9.70
C ASP A 112 6.38 -16.34 -11.04
N ARG A 113 6.18 -17.34 -11.92
CA ARG A 113 5.61 -17.12 -13.25
C ARG A 113 4.20 -16.55 -13.23
N ARG A 114 3.43 -16.87 -12.19
CA ARG A 114 2.06 -16.41 -12.04
C ARG A 114 1.98 -14.92 -11.71
N LEU A 115 3.10 -14.34 -11.29
CA LEU A 115 3.22 -12.94 -10.92
C LEU A 115 4.01 -12.10 -11.92
N ALA A 116 4.32 -12.65 -13.10
CA ALA A 116 5.14 -11.99 -14.11
C ALA A 116 4.56 -10.65 -14.58
N ASP A 117 3.24 -10.53 -14.63
CA ASP A 117 2.55 -9.32 -15.10
C ASP A 117 2.18 -8.36 -13.97
N MET A 118 2.53 -8.69 -12.73
CA MET A 118 2.21 -7.86 -11.58
C MET A 118 2.89 -6.48 -11.69
N VAL A 119 2.15 -5.42 -11.36
CA VAL A 119 2.68 -4.04 -11.43
C VAL A 119 3.92 -3.89 -10.55
N LEU A 120 3.94 -4.52 -9.38
CA LEU A 120 5.09 -4.51 -8.49
C LEU A 120 6.38 -4.98 -9.19
N VAL A 121 6.27 -5.99 -10.06
CA VAL A 121 7.41 -6.54 -10.81
C VAL A 121 7.84 -5.59 -11.92
N ASN A 122 6.89 -4.98 -12.62
CA ASN A 122 7.14 -4.19 -13.83
C ASN A 122 7.28 -2.69 -13.58
N ASN A 123 6.70 -2.17 -12.48
CA ASN A 123 6.80 -0.77 -12.09
C ASN A 123 7.01 -0.66 -10.58
N SER A 124 8.24 -0.92 -10.15
CA SER A 124 8.59 -0.99 -8.74
C SER A 124 8.59 0.36 -8.01
N ARG A 125 8.50 1.47 -8.74
CA ARG A 125 8.53 2.82 -8.13
C ARG A 125 7.15 3.34 -7.74
N LEU A 126 6.09 2.75 -8.26
CA LEU A 126 4.73 3.18 -7.94
C LEU A 126 4.32 2.68 -6.55
N SER A 127 4.03 3.59 -5.64
CA SER A 127 3.76 3.25 -4.23
C SER A 127 2.38 2.67 -3.96
N VAL A 128 1.41 3.00 -4.79
CA VAL A 128 0.05 2.43 -4.73
C VAL A 128 -0.26 1.85 -6.10
N GLN A 129 -0.54 0.56 -6.15
CA GLN A 129 -0.63 -0.19 -7.40
C GLN A 129 -1.87 -1.08 -7.41
N PRO A 130 -2.48 -1.29 -8.59
CA PRO A 130 -3.51 -2.31 -8.70
C PRO A 130 -2.91 -3.71 -8.64
N VAL A 131 -3.66 -4.64 -8.06
CA VAL A 131 -3.30 -6.06 -7.96
C VAL A 131 -4.54 -6.85 -8.38
N THR A 132 -4.37 -7.83 -9.27
CA THR A 132 -5.49 -8.68 -9.65
C THR A 132 -5.83 -9.65 -8.51
N ASP A 133 -7.06 -10.18 -8.51
CA ASP A 133 -7.46 -11.16 -7.50
C ASP A 133 -6.56 -12.38 -7.52
N GLN A 134 -6.16 -12.84 -8.70
CA GLN A 134 -5.27 -13.99 -8.85
C GLN A 134 -3.88 -13.71 -8.27
N GLU A 135 -3.32 -12.53 -8.53
CA GLU A 135 -2.03 -12.11 -7.98
C GLU A 135 -2.09 -12.02 -6.46
N PHE A 136 -3.15 -11.42 -5.95
CA PHE A 136 -3.37 -11.29 -4.51
C PHE A 136 -3.39 -12.68 -3.83
N GLU A 137 -4.19 -13.59 -4.34
CA GLU A 137 -4.31 -14.93 -3.78
C GLU A 137 -2.99 -15.71 -3.87
N ARG A 138 -2.24 -15.53 -4.97
CA ARG A 138 -0.95 -16.18 -5.12
C ARG A 138 0.06 -15.73 -4.07
N VAL A 139 0.17 -14.41 -3.84
CA VAL A 139 1.07 -13.87 -2.82
C VAL A 139 0.65 -14.38 -1.44
N ARG A 140 -0.63 -14.44 -1.17
CA ARG A 140 -1.18 -14.92 0.09
C ARG A 140 -0.84 -16.39 0.33
N GLU A 141 -0.91 -17.23 -0.70
CA GLU A 141 -0.47 -18.64 -0.64
C GLU A 141 1.02 -18.74 -0.30
N MET A 142 1.84 -17.91 -0.94
CA MET A 142 3.27 -17.87 -0.69
C MET A 142 3.58 -17.52 0.77
N ALA A 143 2.80 -16.60 1.35
CA ALA A 143 2.95 -16.18 2.74
C ALA A 143 2.66 -17.30 3.74
N LYS A 144 1.92 -18.31 3.34
CA LYS A 144 1.60 -19.46 4.20
C LYS A 144 2.72 -20.51 4.22
N GLY A 145 3.80 -20.27 3.48
CA GLY A 145 4.93 -21.20 3.41
C GLY A 145 4.60 -22.53 2.73
N LYS A 146 3.52 -22.59 1.95
CA LYS A 146 3.06 -23.81 1.25
C LYS A 146 3.54 -23.88 -0.19
N ILE A 147 4.56 -23.18 -0.51
CA ILE A 147 5.14 -23.17 -1.85
C ILE A 147 6.05 -24.38 -1.96
N LYS A 148 5.72 -25.23 -2.84
CA LYS A 148 6.55 -26.40 -3.12
C LYS A 148 6.73 -26.56 -4.61
#